data_436e89d790cd3a592f09273fcc8700c4
#
_entry.id   436e89d790cd3a592f09273fcc8700c4
#
_cell.length_a   1.000
_cell.length_b   1.000
_cell.length_c   1.000
_cell.angle_alpha   90.00
_cell.angle_beta   90.00
_cell.angle_gamma   90.00
#
_symmetry.space_group_name_H-M   'P 1'
#
loop_
_entity.id
_entity.type
_entity.pdbx_description
1 polymer ?
#
loop_
_entity_poly.entity_id
_entity_poly.type
_entity_poly.pdbx_seq_one_letter_code
_entity_poly.pdbx_strand_id
1 'polypeptide(L)' 'MNNFLFEDHIDGGFFFVQCDTVDEAYEIILEEVCNHVCCDRDTVMMDYDYLGCYTDAQAEAMGYDTY' A
#
# COMPACT_ATOMS: atom_id res chain seq x y z
N MET A 1 1.97 -15.01 -1.80
CA MET A 1 1.82 -13.61 -2.25
C MET A 1 2.79 -12.71 -1.52
N ASN A 2 3.16 -11.62 -2.15
CA ASN A 2 4.01 -10.61 -1.52
C ASN A 2 3.17 -9.63 -0.72
N ASN A 3 3.70 -9.17 0.40
CA ASN A 3 3.08 -8.12 1.20
C ASN A 3 3.92 -6.87 1.06
N PHE A 4 3.44 -5.91 0.28
CA PHE A 4 4.14 -4.65 0.05
C PHE A 4 3.71 -3.63 1.09
N LEU A 5 4.68 -3.08 1.83
CA LEU A 5 4.42 -2.10 2.88
C LEU A 5 4.44 -0.69 2.31
N PHE A 6 3.42 0.08 2.64
CA PHE A 6 3.30 1.48 2.26
C PHE A 6 3.07 2.36 3.48
N GLU A 7 3.63 3.56 3.43
CA GLU A 7 3.33 4.63 4.39
C GLU A 7 2.32 5.59 3.78
N ASP A 8 1.26 5.87 4.53
CA ASP A 8 0.24 6.84 4.16
C ASP A 8 0.64 8.22 4.67
N HIS A 9 0.99 9.13 3.78
CA HIS A 9 1.37 10.49 4.14
C HIS A 9 0.19 11.41 4.40
N ILE A 10 -1.01 10.97 4.12
CA ILE A 10 -2.23 11.75 4.37
C ILE A 10 -2.68 11.58 5.82
N ASP A 11 -2.85 10.33 6.25
CA ASP A 11 -3.31 9.99 7.60
C ASP A 11 -2.19 9.57 8.54
N GLY A 12 -0.99 9.35 8.03
CA GLY A 12 0.18 9.04 8.82
C GLY A 12 0.28 7.60 9.32
N GLY A 13 -0.35 6.66 8.61
CA GLY A 13 -0.34 5.24 8.99
C GLY A 13 0.48 4.37 8.06
N PHE A 14 0.49 3.07 8.34
CA PHE A 14 1.12 2.06 7.52
C PHE A 14 0.11 0.99 7.16
N PHE A 15 0.25 0.39 5.99
CA PHE A 15 -0.59 -0.74 5.58
C PHE A 15 0.15 -1.62 4.58
N PHE A 16 -0.31 -2.87 4.46
CA PHE A 16 0.19 -3.81 3.46
C PHE A 16 -0.78 -3.94 2.30
N VAL A 17 -0.24 -4.16 1.10
CA VAL A 17 -1.01 -4.57 -0.06
C VAL A 17 -0.51 -5.96 -0.47
N GLN A 18 -1.41 -6.94 -0.48
CA GLN A 18 -1.08 -8.33 -0.80
C GLN A 18 -1.37 -8.60 -2.27
N CYS A 19 -0.31 -8.73 -3.06
CA CYS A 19 -0.39 -8.98 -4.50
C CYS A 19 0.95 -9.49 -5.04
N ASP A 20 1.04 -9.70 -6.35
CA ASP A 20 2.23 -10.29 -6.96
C ASP A 20 3.32 -9.28 -7.28
N THR A 21 2.96 -8.06 -7.67
CA THR A 21 3.91 -7.02 -8.07
C THR A 21 3.60 -5.69 -7.41
N VAL A 22 4.61 -4.82 -7.32
CA VAL A 22 4.42 -3.47 -6.78
C VAL A 22 3.52 -2.61 -7.68
N ASP A 23 3.51 -2.87 -8.99
CA ASP A 23 2.60 -2.18 -9.91
C ASP A 23 1.14 -2.50 -9.60
N GLU A 24 0.83 -3.76 -9.33
CA GLU A 24 -0.51 -4.16 -8.87
C GLU A 24 -0.85 -3.51 -7.54
N ALA A 25 0.12 -3.36 -6.64
CA ALA A 25 -0.08 -2.70 -5.36
C ALA A 25 -0.55 -1.25 -5.55
N TYR A 26 0.06 -0.50 -6.45
CA TYR A 26 -0.38 0.87 -6.76
C TYR A 26 -1.79 0.91 -7.32
N GLU A 27 -2.15 -0.04 -8.18
CA GLU A 27 -3.52 -0.14 -8.71
C GLU A 27 -4.54 -0.43 -7.61
N ILE A 28 -4.20 -1.32 -6.68
CA ILE A 28 -5.06 -1.64 -5.53
C ILE A 28 -5.23 -0.41 -4.62
N ILE A 29 -4.16 0.33 -4.36
CA ILE A 29 -4.23 1.56 -3.57
C ILE A 29 -5.16 2.57 -4.25
N LEU A 30 -5.03 2.73 -5.56
CA LEU A 30 -5.87 3.65 -6.33
C LEU A 30 -7.36 3.29 -6.22
N GLU A 31 -7.69 2.00 -6.28
CA GLU A 31 -9.07 1.52 -6.27
C GLU A 31 -9.66 1.40 -4.85
N GLU A 32 -8.87 0.94 -3.88
CA GLU A 32 -9.37 0.52 -2.57
C GLU A 32 -9.04 1.50 -1.44
N VAL A 33 -7.96 2.25 -1.56
CA VAL A 33 -7.46 3.09 -0.47
C VAL A 33 -7.64 4.57 -0.76
N CYS A 34 -7.34 5.00 -1.98
CA CYS A 34 -7.39 6.41 -2.37
C CYS A 34 -8.83 6.86 -2.61
N ASN A 35 -9.29 7.83 -1.82
CA ASN A 35 -10.66 8.38 -1.92
C ASN A 35 -10.67 9.84 -2.37
N HIS A 36 -9.62 10.33 -3.01
CA HIS A 36 -9.53 11.71 -3.46
C HIS A 36 -10.23 11.91 -4.79
N VAL A 37 -10.76 13.12 -5.00
CA VAL A 37 -11.50 13.47 -6.20
C VAL A 37 -10.66 13.33 -7.46
N CYS A 38 -9.37 13.59 -7.36
CA CYS A 38 -8.42 13.52 -8.49
C CYS A 38 -7.38 12.42 -8.26
N CYS A 39 -7.83 11.22 -7.92
CA CYS A 39 -6.95 10.07 -7.73
C CYS A 39 -6.42 9.58 -9.07
N ASP A 40 -5.12 9.66 -9.26
CA ASP A 40 -4.40 9.03 -10.35
C ASP A 40 -3.14 8.34 -9.81
N ARG A 41 -2.43 7.64 -10.68
CA ARG A 41 -1.24 6.90 -10.28
C ARG A 41 -0.13 7.80 -9.72
N ASP A 42 0.06 8.97 -10.31
CA ASP A 42 1.07 9.92 -9.86
C ASP A 42 0.75 10.43 -8.45
N THR A 43 -0.51 10.73 -8.17
CA THR A 43 -0.97 11.13 -6.84
C THR A 43 -0.74 10.01 -5.82
N VAL A 44 -1.07 8.77 -6.17
CA VAL A 44 -0.83 7.61 -5.30
C VAL A 44 0.65 7.47 -4.98
N MET A 45 1.51 7.60 -5.97
CA MET A 45 2.97 7.49 -5.76
C MET A 45 3.52 8.62 -4.89
N MET A 46 2.89 9.79 -4.91
CA MET A 46 3.29 10.92 -4.05
C MET A 46 2.79 10.78 -2.61
N ASP A 47 1.56 10.28 -2.44
CA ASP A 47 0.89 10.23 -1.14
C ASP A 47 1.16 8.93 -0.37
N TYR A 48 1.62 7.89 -1.05
CA TYR A 48 1.90 6.59 -0.44
C TYR A 48 3.30 6.13 -0.83
N ASP A 49 4.18 6.03 0.18
CA ASP A 49 5.56 5.58 -0.04
C ASP A 49 5.68 4.07 0.07
N TYR A 50 6.28 3.45 -0.93
CA TYR A 50 6.64 2.04 -0.89
C TYR A 50 7.88 1.84 -0.01
N LEU A 51 7.73 1.06 1.06
CA LEU A 51 8.80 0.84 2.04
C LEU A 51 9.51 -0.51 1.90
N GLY A 52 8.89 -1.49 1.30
CA GLY A 52 9.50 -2.80 1.10
C GLY A 52 8.51 -3.93 0.95
N CYS A 53 9.04 -5.12 0.70
CA CYS A 53 8.28 -6.36 0.56
C CYS A 53 8.58 -7.28 1.72
N TYR A 54 7.53 -7.86 2.32
CA TYR A 54 7.63 -8.70 3.49
C TYR A 54 6.93 -10.04 3.29
N THR A 55 7.33 -11.06 4.03
CA THR A 55 6.65 -12.35 4.04
C THR A 55 5.34 -12.25 4.82
N ASP A 56 4.47 -13.27 4.64
CA ASP A 56 3.21 -13.33 5.38
C ASP A 56 3.44 -13.34 6.90
N ALA A 57 4.44 -14.09 7.36
CA ALA A 57 4.78 -14.15 8.78
C ALA A 57 5.26 -12.80 9.33
N GLN A 58 6.06 -12.06 8.54
CA GLN A 58 6.54 -10.73 8.91
C GLN A 58 5.39 -9.72 8.96
N ALA A 59 4.52 -9.75 7.95
CA ALA A 59 3.36 -8.86 7.88
C ALA A 59 2.40 -9.10 9.06
N GLU A 60 2.15 -10.36 9.41
CA GLU A 60 1.32 -10.72 10.54
C GLU A 60 1.94 -10.23 11.87
N ALA A 61 3.25 -10.37 12.02
CA ALA A 61 3.95 -9.92 13.23
C ALA A 61 3.89 -8.39 13.38
N MET A 62 3.89 -7.64 12.30
CA MET A 62 3.82 -6.18 12.33
C MET A 62 2.42 -5.65 12.64
N GLY A 63 1.38 -6.40 12.29
CA GLY A 63 -0.01 -6.12 12.68
C GLY A 63 -0.68 -4.95 11.98
N TYR A 64 -0.15 -4.49 10.85
CA TYR A 64 -0.81 -3.44 10.07
C TYR A 64 -1.97 -3.99 9.24
N ASP A 65 -2.88 -3.10 8.80
CA ASP A 65 -3.97 -3.46 7.90
C ASP A 65 -3.43 -4.02 6.58
N THR A 66 -4.17 -4.94 5.97
CA THR A 66 -3.80 -5.56 4.68
C THR A 66 -4.96 -5.41 3.68
N TYR A 67 -4.61 -4.95 2.48
CA TYR A 67 -5.56 -4.78 1.37
C TYR A 67 -5.36 -5.81 0.28
#